data_f07c620ea21bc7d96a9f9842d9ad4905
#
_entry.id   f07c620ea21bc7d96a9f9842d9ad4905
#
_cell.length_a   1.000
_cell.length_b   1.000
_cell.length_c   1.000
_cell.angle_alpha   90.00
_cell.angle_beta   90.00
_cell.angle_gamma   90.00
#
_symmetry.space_group_name_H-M   'P 1'
#
loop_
_entity.id
_entity.type
_entity.pdbx_description
1 polymer ?
#
loop_
_entity_poly.entity_id
_entity_poly.type
_entity_poly.pdbx_seq_one_letter_code
_entity_poly.pdbx_strand_id
1 'polypeptide(L)'
;MLKFPPLKPHKPIGNVFVYSQKNSFGSIVYKMANKDGKYVGLMETLPTIVNNKRQSYSPNATSYPSLLIQKLSVGPKRQGFGSAFINIAKKDSFKHFCNGNIHLVASDMYDGLHPPQVFYRKLGFQFNKSSGFTERKVDEFIAGKIPESGLYGLGDTYMFFENNVDKDGKMVEFMKRFKEKFPEIFEWL
;
A
#
# COMPACT_ATOMS: atom_id res chain seq x y z
N MET A 1 21.32 23.00 -8.27
CA MET A 1 19.91 22.79 -8.64
C MET A 1 19.73 21.33 -9.01
N LEU A 2 19.13 20.51 -8.14
CA LEU A 2 18.89 19.08 -8.39
C LEU A 2 17.86 18.96 -9.52
N LYS A 3 18.29 18.49 -10.69
CA LYS A 3 17.38 18.18 -11.81
C LYS A 3 16.64 16.89 -11.46
N PHE A 4 15.39 17.00 -11.03
CA PHE A 4 14.53 15.85 -10.88
C PHE A 4 14.27 15.21 -12.26
N PRO A 5 14.32 13.89 -12.39
CA PRO A 5 13.96 13.21 -13.62
C PRO A 5 12.51 13.57 -14.01
N PRO A 6 12.21 13.66 -15.32
CA PRO A 6 10.88 14.06 -15.77
C PRO A 6 9.82 13.07 -15.29
N LEU A 7 8.66 13.61 -14.93
CA LEU A 7 7.48 12.81 -14.56
C LEU A 7 7.07 11.93 -15.73
N LYS A 8 6.92 10.62 -15.49
CA LYS A 8 6.41 9.68 -16.50
C LYS A 8 4.89 9.64 -16.42
N PRO A 9 4.16 9.97 -17.49
CA PRO A 9 2.71 9.87 -17.50
C PRO A 9 2.27 8.39 -17.52
N HIS A 10 1.25 8.07 -16.74
CA HIS A 10 0.52 6.82 -16.84
C HIS A 10 -0.71 6.99 -17.73
N LYS A 11 -1.25 5.87 -18.24
CA LYS A 11 -2.54 5.93 -18.94
C LYS A 11 -3.60 6.52 -18.00
N PRO A 12 -4.47 7.42 -18.48
CA PRO A 12 -5.55 7.98 -17.68
C PRO A 12 -6.39 6.87 -17.04
N ILE A 13 -6.79 7.07 -15.79
CA ILE A 13 -7.71 6.18 -15.07
C ILE A 13 -9.02 6.95 -14.92
N GLY A 14 -9.98 6.69 -15.81
CA GLY A 14 -11.18 7.50 -15.88
C GLY A 14 -10.82 8.97 -16.17
N ASN A 15 -11.28 9.89 -15.30
CA ASN A 15 -11.07 11.34 -15.45
C ASN A 15 -9.82 11.84 -14.70
N VAL A 16 -8.84 10.98 -14.41
CA VAL A 16 -7.62 11.40 -13.71
C VAL A 16 -6.36 11.04 -14.48
N PHE A 17 -5.37 11.91 -14.38
CA PHE A 17 -4.04 11.71 -14.91
C PHE A 17 -3.09 11.40 -13.77
N VAL A 18 -2.24 10.40 -13.97
CA VAL A 18 -1.25 9.99 -12.97
C VAL A 18 0.13 10.11 -13.56
N TYR A 19 1.02 10.68 -12.79
CA TYR A 19 2.44 10.85 -13.12
C TYR A 19 3.27 10.16 -12.06
N SER A 20 4.35 9.51 -12.46
CA SER A 20 5.28 8.87 -11.52
C SER A 20 6.70 9.37 -11.70
N GLN A 21 7.44 9.37 -10.60
CA GLN A 21 8.84 9.77 -10.53
C GLN A 21 9.55 8.92 -9.47
N LYS A 22 10.74 8.38 -9.79
CA LYS A 22 11.60 7.76 -8.80
C LYS A 22 12.43 8.85 -8.10
N ASN A 23 12.44 8.85 -6.77
CA ASN A 23 13.30 9.76 -6.00
C ASN A 23 14.71 9.17 -5.78
N SER A 24 15.60 9.94 -5.16
CA SER A 24 16.99 9.53 -4.87
C SER A 24 17.10 8.38 -3.87
N PHE A 25 16.05 8.12 -3.10
CA PHE A 25 15.99 7.04 -2.10
C PHE A 25 15.37 5.75 -2.65
N GLY A 26 15.13 5.68 -3.96
CA GLY A 26 14.52 4.52 -4.60
C GLY A 26 12.99 4.45 -4.52
N SER A 27 12.34 5.32 -3.74
CA SER A 27 10.88 5.39 -3.68
C SER A 27 10.30 5.91 -4.98
N ILE A 28 9.10 5.45 -5.29
CA ILE A 28 8.33 5.88 -6.46
C ILE A 28 7.20 6.78 -5.96
N VAL A 29 7.23 8.03 -6.41
CA VAL A 29 6.22 9.03 -6.07
C VAL A 29 5.22 9.13 -7.23
N TYR A 30 3.96 8.93 -6.93
CA TYR A 30 2.84 9.10 -7.86
C TYR A 30 2.09 10.37 -7.50
N LYS A 31 1.87 11.22 -8.49
CA LYS A 31 1.03 12.42 -8.37
C LYS A 31 -0.19 12.25 -9.25
N MET A 32 -1.35 12.59 -8.73
CA MET A 32 -2.62 12.50 -9.45
C MET A 32 -3.23 13.88 -9.64
N ALA A 33 -3.69 14.16 -10.86
CA ALA A 33 -4.46 15.35 -11.20
C ALA A 33 -5.80 14.94 -11.81
N ASN A 34 -6.84 15.75 -11.60
CA ASN A 34 -8.13 15.57 -12.26
C ASN A 34 -8.06 16.03 -13.74
N LYS A 35 -9.16 15.90 -14.47
CA LYS A 35 -9.28 16.31 -15.87
C LYS A 35 -8.93 17.79 -16.14
N ASP A 36 -9.09 18.65 -15.14
CA ASP A 36 -8.82 20.07 -15.22
C ASP A 36 -7.37 20.41 -14.83
N GLY A 37 -6.52 19.39 -14.65
CA GLY A 37 -5.13 19.55 -14.24
C GLY A 37 -4.93 19.87 -12.74
N LYS A 38 -6.01 19.93 -11.96
CA LYS A 38 -5.92 20.21 -10.52
C LYS A 38 -5.37 19.00 -9.78
N TYR A 39 -4.37 19.22 -8.95
CA TYR A 39 -3.80 18.20 -8.08
C TYR A 39 -4.85 17.63 -7.11
N VAL A 40 -4.93 16.31 -7.02
CA VAL A 40 -5.90 15.60 -6.17
C VAL A 40 -5.27 14.57 -5.24
N GLY A 41 -3.99 14.29 -5.37
CA GLY A 41 -3.35 13.38 -4.43
C GLY A 41 -1.94 12.93 -4.78
N LEU A 42 -1.32 12.31 -3.78
CA LEU A 42 0.02 11.74 -3.84
C LEU A 42 0.03 10.38 -3.17
N MET A 43 0.76 9.45 -3.77
CA MET A 43 1.16 8.18 -3.17
C MET A 43 2.67 8.02 -3.31
N GLU A 44 3.33 7.56 -2.25
CA GLU A 44 4.74 7.19 -2.26
C GLU A 44 4.87 5.71 -1.92
N THR A 45 5.64 4.98 -2.74
CA THR A 45 5.85 3.54 -2.57
C THR A 45 7.32 3.19 -2.62
N LEU A 46 7.69 2.11 -1.93
CA LEU A 46 9.04 1.57 -1.91
C LEU A 46 8.98 0.04 -2.02
N PRO A 47 9.62 -0.58 -3.03
CA PRO A 47 9.84 -2.03 -3.03
C PRO A 47 10.71 -2.43 -1.84
N THR A 48 10.27 -3.43 -1.06
CA THR A 48 10.97 -3.87 0.14
C THR A 48 10.66 -5.34 0.45
N ILE A 49 11.20 -5.85 1.53
CA ILE A 49 10.93 -7.21 2.01
C ILE A 49 10.15 -7.14 3.30
N VAL A 50 9.05 -7.87 3.37
CA VAL A 50 8.33 -8.13 4.60
C VAL A 50 9.02 -9.28 5.32
N ASN A 51 9.55 -9.02 6.51
CA ASN A 51 10.11 -10.07 7.37
C ASN A 51 9.01 -10.66 8.24
N ASN A 52 8.79 -11.95 8.06
CA ASN A 52 7.59 -12.66 8.46
C ASN A 52 7.32 -12.80 9.94
N LYS A 53 8.35 -12.84 10.80
CA LYS A 53 8.17 -13.21 12.23
C LYS A 53 7.29 -12.24 13.01
N ARG A 54 7.12 -10.99 12.52
CA ARG A 54 6.35 -9.95 13.21
C ARG A 54 5.30 -9.25 12.35
N GLN A 55 5.37 -9.37 11.02
CA GLN A 55 4.60 -8.53 10.09
C GLN A 55 3.68 -9.31 9.14
N SER A 56 3.82 -10.62 9.03
CA SER A 56 3.00 -11.44 8.12
C SER A 56 1.75 -11.97 8.79
N TYR A 57 0.66 -11.99 8.02
CA TYR A 57 -0.60 -12.63 8.42
C TYR A 57 -0.50 -14.16 8.43
N SER A 58 0.36 -14.74 7.59
CA SER A 58 0.54 -16.20 7.49
C SER A 58 1.52 -16.75 8.53
N PRO A 59 1.14 -17.75 9.33
CA PRO A 59 2.03 -18.36 10.33
C PRO A 59 3.24 -19.09 9.74
N ASN A 60 3.19 -19.45 8.47
CA ASN A 60 4.20 -20.23 7.77
C ASN A 60 4.96 -19.43 6.71
N ALA A 61 4.72 -18.11 6.60
CA ALA A 61 5.32 -17.34 5.56
C ALA A 61 6.79 -17.07 5.84
N THR A 62 7.63 -17.33 4.89
CA THR A 62 8.99 -16.85 4.77
C THR A 62 8.99 -15.37 4.38
N SER A 63 10.10 -14.66 4.55
CA SER A 63 10.24 -13.29 4.05
C SER A 63 9.92 -13.24 2.55
N TYR A 64 9.16 -12.23 2.13
CA TYR A 64 8.73 -12.07 0.74
C TYR A 64 8.79 -10.62 0.27
N PRO A 65 8.98 -10.36 -1.05
CA PRO A 65 8.98 -9.02 -1.58
C PRO A 65 7.56 -8.43 -1.55
N SER A 66 7.49 -7.16 -1.18
CA SER A 66 6.24 -6.42 -1.08
C SER A 66 6.45 -4.94 -1.37
N LEU A 67 5.46 -4.29 -1.96
CA LEU A 67 5.48 -2.85 -2.19
C LEU A 67 4.94 -2.14 -0.95
N LEU A 68 5.81 -1.44 -0.23
CA LEU A 68 5.42 -0.59 0.90
C LEU A 68 4.75 0.68 0.37
N ILE A 69 3.55 0.99 0.84
CA ILE A 69 2.97 2.32 0.70
C ILE A 69 3.40 3.15 1.92
N GLN A 70 4.37 4.04 1.72
CA GLN A 70 4.91 4.91 2.76
C GLN A 70 3.97 6.08 3.05
N LYS A 71 3.29 6.58 2.01
CA LYS A 71 2.38 7.71 2.10
C LYS A 71 1.27 7.58 1.08
N LEU A 72 0.04 7.87 1.51
CA LEU A 72 -1.12 8.05 0.65
C LEU A 72 -1.92 9.25 1.15
N SER A 73 -2.02 10.28 0.33
CA SER A 73 -2.80 11.48 0.62
C SER A 73 -3.67 11.83 -0.58
N VAL A 74 -4.96 11.98 -0.36
CA VAL A 74 -5.94 12.29 -1.41
C VAL A 74 -6.94 13.32 -0.96
N GLY A 75 -7.35 14.20 -1.87
CA GLY A 75 -8.41 15.16 -1.67
C GLY A 75 -9.02 15.61 -3.00
N PRO A 76 -10.32 15.79 -3.06
CA PRO A 76 -11.32 15.57 -2.02
C PRO A 76 -11.57 14.09 -1.73
N LYS A 77 -12.00 13.79 -0.47
CA LYS A 77 -12.31 12.43 -0.03
C LYS A 77 -13.57 11.86 -0.71
N ARG A 78 -13.73 10.53 -0.69
CA ARG A 78 -14.91 9.79 -1.20
C ARG A 78 -15.16 9.90 -2.71
N GLN A 79 -14.16 10.33 -3.50
CA GLN A 79 -14.23 10.41 -4.97
C GLN A 79 -13.47 9.26 -5.68
N GLY A 80 -13.09 8.21 -4.98
CA GLY A 80 -12.41 7.05 -5.55
C GLY A 80 -10.91 7.22 -5.82
N PHE A 81 -10.31 8.39 -5.56
CA PHE A 81 -8.89 8.64 -5.82
C PHE A 81 -7.97 7.71 -5.03
N GLY A 82 -8.29 7.44 -3.75
CA GLY A 82 -7.53 6.50 -2.94
C GLY A 82 -7.56 5.08 -3.54
N SER A 83 -8.73 4.61 -3.96
CA SER A 83 -8.87 3.30 -4.62
C SER A 83 -8.11 3.24 -5.94
N ALA A 84 -8.08 4.34 -6.71
CA ALA A 84 -7.29 4.42 -7.94
C ALA A 84 -5.79 4.28 -7.66
N PHE A 85 -5.26 4.94 -6.63
CA PHE A 85 -3.87 4.77 -6.20
C PHE A 85 -3.56 3.33 -5.77
N ILE A 86 -4.42 2.71 -4.96
CA ILE A 86 -4.23 1.31 -4.55
C ILE A 86 -4.23 0.37 -5.76
N ASN A 87 -5.08 0.60 -6.76
CA ASN A 87 -5.07 -0.19 -8.00
C ASN A 87 -3.78 0.01 -8.80
N ILE A 88 -3.19 1.22 -8.80
CA ILE A 88 -1.87 1.47 -9.37
C ILE A 88 -0.81 0.69 -8.60
N ALA A 89 -0.80 0.78 -7.27
CA ALA A 89 0.15 0.06 -6.43
C ALA A 89 0.08 -1.46 -6.66
N LYS A 90 -1.12 -2.04 -6.78
CA LYS A 90 -1.30 -3.46 -7.12
C LYS A 90 -0.64 -3.84 -8.44
N LYS A 91 -0.84 -3.04 -9.49
CA LYS A 91 -0.21 -3.28 -10.81
C LYS A 91 1.30 -3.09 -10.77
N ASP A 92 1.77 -2.06 -10.09
CA ASP A 92 3.20 -1.75 -10.05
C ASP A 92 3.97 -2.69 -9.11
N SER A 93 3.31 -3.28 -8.11
CA SER A 93 3.87 -4.37 -7.32
C SER A 93 4.37 -5.53 -8.19
N PHE A 94 3.65 -5.89 -9.25
CA PHE A 94 4.14 -6.89 -10.23
C PHE A 94 5.35 -6.40 -11.02
N LYS A 95 5.37 -5.12 -11.43
CA LYS A 95 6.50 -4.54 -12.18
C LYS A 95 7.78 -4.46 -11.34
N HIS A 96 7.63 -4.35 -10.03
CA HIS A 96 8.73 -4.29 -9.07
C HIS A 96 9.03 -5.63 -8.40
N PHE A 97 8.58 -6.73 -9.01
CA PHE A 97 8.83 -8.10 -8.53
C PHE A 97 8.30 -8.39 -7.11
N CYS A 98 7.28 -7.66 -6.70
CA CYS A 98 6.60 -7.84 -5.41
C CYS A 98 5.36 -8.76 -5.53
N ASN A 99 5.13 -9.39 -6.68
CA ASN A 99 4.06 -10.37 -6.91
C ASN A 99 2.64 -9.90 -6.55
N GLY A 100 2.35 -8.62 -6.67
CA GLY A 100 1.06 -8.06 -6.27
C GLY A 100 0.93 -7.81 -4.77
N ASN A 101 1.92 -8.18 -3.96
CA ASN A 101 1.93 -7.94 -2.53
C ASN A 101 2.13 -6.46 -2.22
N ILE A 102 1.37 -5.95 -1.27
CA ILE A 102 1.44 -4.57 -0.79
C ILE A 102 1.30 -4.57 0.72
N HIS A 103 2.03 -3.70 1.41
CA HIS A 103 1.81 -3.46 2.83
C HIS A 103 1.92 -1.98 3.16
N LEU A 104 1.40 -1.60 4.31
CA LEU A 104 1.39 -0.24 4.81
C LEU A 104 1.16 -0.19 6.32
N VAL A 105 1.37 0.99 6.90
CA VAL A 105 0.88 1.34 8.22
C VAL A 105 -0.33 2.26 8.03
N ALA A 106 -1.50 1.79 8.44
CA ALA A 106 -2.70 2.61 8.50
C ALA A 106 -2.69 3.38 9.84
N SER A 107 -2.51 4.71 9.77
CA SER A 107 -2.45 5.59 10.94
C SER A 107 -3.69 6.45 11.02
N ASP A 108 -4.31 6.52 12.18
CA ASP A 108 -5.44 7.40 12.47
C ASP A 108 -5.02 8.82 12.93
N MET A 109 -3.70 9.07 13.02
CA MET A 109 -3.13 10.33 13.50
C MET A 109 -3.63 11.56 12.71
N TYR A 110 -3.98 11.39 11.43
CA TYR A 110 -4.37 12.50 10.55
C TYR A 110 -5.88 12.64 10.35
N ASP A 111 -6.66 11.65 10.75
CA ASP A 111 -8.12 11.67 10.63
C ASP A 111 -8.76 10.64 11.58
N GLY A 112 -8.73 10.93 12.87
CA GLY A 112 -9.29 10.05 13.89
C GLY A 112 -10.82 9.85 13.77
N LEU A 113 -11.52 10.69 13.00
CA LEU A 113 -12.95 10.55 12.74
C LEU A 113 -13.26 9.52 11.66
N HIS A 114 -12.31 9.29 10.73
CA HIS A 114 -12.49 8.36 9.60
C HIS A 114 -11.25 7.47 9.47
N PRO A 115 -11.10 6.48 10.35
CA PRO A 115 -9.90 5.65 10.40
C PRO A 115 -9.59 5.00 9.05
N PRO A 116 -8.37 5.15 8.52
CA PRO A 116 -7.98 4.62 7.22
C PRO A 116 -8.00 3.08 7.19
N GLN A 117 -7.97 2.42 8.34
CA GLN A 117 -8.09 0.97 8.48
C GLN A 117 -9.37 0.44 7.80
N VAL A 118 -10.51 1.15 7.95
CA VAL A 118 -11.78 0.79 7.30
C VAL A 118 -11.65 0.84 5.78
N PHE A 119 -11.00 1.88 5.25
CA PHE A 119 -10.78 2.04 3.81
C PHE A 119 -9.94 0.88 3.25
N TYR A 120 -8.81 0.58 3.88
CA TYR A 120 -7.93 -0.50 3.41
C TYR A 120 -8.58 -1.87 3.57
N ARG A 121 -9.32 -2.12 4.67
CA ARG A 121 -10.06 -3.39 4.87
C ARG A 121 -11.07 -3.63 3.76
N LYS A 122 -11.83 -2.61 3.36
CA LYS A 122 -12.77 -2.68 2.23
C LYS A 122 -12.09 -2.95 0.87
N LEU A 123 -10.81 -2.64 0.74
CA LEU A 123 -10.00 -2.93 -0.46
C LEU A 123 -9.31 -4.31 -0.40
N GLY A 124 -9.58 -5.10 0.64
CA GLY A 124 -9.09 -6.47 0.80
C GLY A 124 -7.79 -6.60 1.57
N PHE A 125 -7.32 -5.53 2.23
CA PHE A 125 -6.17 -5.62 3.12
C PHE A 125 -6.54 -6.40 4.39
N GLN A 126 -5.59 -7.19 4.88
CA GLN A 126 -5.66 -7.97 6.10
C GLN A 126 -4.88 -7.27 7.21
N PHE A 127 -5.30 -7.45 8.43
CA PHE A 127 -4.59 -6.94 9.60
C PHE A 127 -3.41 -7.84 10.00
N ASN A 128 -2.40 -7.26 10.65
CA ASN A 128 -1.40 -8.06 11.34
C ASN A 128 -2.07 -8.84 12.49
N LYS A 129 -1.58 -10.04 12.78
CA LYS A 129 -2.07 -10.92 13.85
C LYS A 129 -2.13 -10.26 15.23
N SER A 130 -1.19 -9.35 15.53
CA SER A 130 -1.20 -8.61 16.80
C SER A 130 -2.34 -7.57 16.88
N SER A 131 -3.03 -7.30 15.78
CA SER A 131 -4.06 -6.26 15.67
C SER A 131 -5.49 -6.81 15.78
N GLY A 132 -5.69 -7.95 16.39
CA GLY A 132 -7.01 -8.64 16.45
C GLY A 132 -8.12 -7.79 17.08
N PHE A 133 -7.79 -6.92 18.03
CA PHE A 133 -8.77 -5.97 18.60
C PHE A 133 -9.24 -4.95 17.56
N THR A 134 -8.30 -4.32 16.83
CA THR A 134 -8.58 -3.35 15.77
C THR A 134 -9.33 -4.01 14.62
N GLU A 135 -8.91 -5.21 14.19
CA GLU A 135 -9.58 -5.99 13.15
C GLU A 135 -11.04 -6.23 13.50
N ARG A 136 -11.33 -6.74 14.70
CA ARG A 136 -12.70 -7.01 15.16
C ARG A 136 -13.55 -5.75 15.12
N LYS A 137 -13.08 -4.63 15.66
CA LYS A 137 -13.83 -3.37 15.66
C LYS A 137 -14.11 -2.87 14.24
N VAL A 138 -13.15 -2.93 13.34
CA VAL A 138 -13.32 -2.54 11.94
C VAL A 138 -14.34 -3.44 11.24
N ASP A 139 -14.28 -4.75 11.44
CA ASP A 139 -15.22 -5.70 10.84
C ASP A 139 -16.62 -5.53 11.43
N GLU A 140 -16.78 -5.28 12.73
CA GLU A 140 -18.06 -4.96 13.37
C GLU A 140 -18.68 -3.66 12.82
N PHE A 141 -17.87 -2.64 12.59
CA PHE A 141 -18.31 -1.39 11.96
C PHE A 141 -18.74 -1.61 10.50
N ILE A 142 -17.95 -2.34 9.71
CA ILE A 142 -18.29 -2.66 8.32
C ILE A 142 -19.60 -3.46 8.24
N ALA A 143 -19.86 -4.32 9.23
CA ALA A 143 -21.08 -5.08 9.38
C ALA A 143 -22.28 -4.28 9.95
N GLY A 144 -22.08 -2.99 10.28
CA GLY A 144 -23.12 -2.13 10.87
C GLY A 144 -23.49 -2.46 12.32
N LYS A 145 -22.63 -3.20 13.05
CA LYS A 145 -22.86 -3.61 14.45
C LYS A 145 -22.49 -2.54 15.47
N ILE A 146 -21.54 -1.67 15.12
CA ILE A 146 -21.12 -0.55 15.99
C ILE A 146 -21.15 0.76 15.19
N PRO A 147 -21.36 1.92 15.87
CA PRO A 147 -21.28 3.23 15.25
C PRO A 147 -19.82 3.65 14.95
N GLU A 148 -19.63 4.68 14.14
CA GLU A 148 -18.31 5.21 13.77
C GLU A 148 -17.50 5.65 15.00
N SER A 149 -18.17 6.15 16.05
CA SER A 149 -17.51 6.49 17.33
C SER A 149 -16.83 5.30 18.02
N GLY A 150 -17.24 4.08 17.72
CA GLY A 150 -16.60 2.85 18.20
C GLY A 150 -15.21 2.59 17.61
N LEU A 151 -14.83 3.36 16.58
CA LEU A 151 -13.53 3.24 15.88
C LEU A 151 -12.48 4.23 16.39
N TYR A 152 -12.81 5.09 17.35
CA TYR A 152 -11.85 6.07 17.83
C TYR A 152 -10.68 5.41 18.57
N GLY A 153 -9.47 5.93 18.34
CA GLY A 153 -8.26 5.49 19.02
C GLY A 153 -7.79 4.10 18.60
N LEU A 154 -7.99 3.71 17.35
CA LEU A 154 -7.47 2.42 16.81
C LEU A 154 -5.96 2.40 16.71
N GLY A 155 -5.31 3.58 16.64
CA GLY A 155 -3.87 3.72 16.52
C GLY A 155 -3.30 3.22 15.20
N ASP A 156 -1.98 3.17 15.14
CA ASP A 156 -1.25 2.68 13.98
C ASP A 156 -1.37 1.18 13.82
N THR A 157 -1.70 0.73 12.62
CA THR A 157 -1.93 -0.69 12.34
C THR A 157 -1.25 -1.12 11.06
N TYR A 158 -0.44 -2.17 11.13
CA TYR A 158 0.12 -2.81 9.94
C TYR A 158 -0.97 -3.57 9.19
N MET A 159 -1.08 -3.29 7.88
CA MET A 159 -2.03 -3.96 7.00
C MET A 159 -1.34 -4.47 5.74
N PHE A 160 -1.80 -5.61 5.25
CA PHE A 160 -1.19 -6.34 4.13
C PHE A 160 -2.25 -6.72 3.10
N PHE A 161 -1.92 -6.53 1.83
CA PHE A 161 -2.62 -7.12 0.71
C PHE A 161 -1.69 -8.17 0.10
N GLU A 162 -1.97 -9.43 0.40
CA GLU A 162 -1.21 -10.56 -0.10
C GLU A 162 -1.90 -11.15 -1.34
N ASN A 163 -1.17 -11.24 -2.43
CA ASN A 163 -1.62 -11.99 -3.58
C ASN A 163 -1.33 -13.47 -3.30
N ASN A 164 -2.35 -14.28 -3.04
CA ASN A 164 -2.28 -15.70 -2.68
C ASN A 164 -1.64 -16.60 -3.76
N VAL A 165 -0.50 -16.21 -4.31
CA VAL A 165 0.12 -16.86 -5.47
C VAL A 165 1.28 -17.77 -5.08
N ASP A 166 1.42 -18.16 -3.83
CA ASP A 166 2.42 -19.17 -3.47
C ASP A 166 1.96 -20.63 -3.74
N LYS A 167 0.80 -20.78 -4.37
CA LYS A 167 0.28 -22.11 -4.75
C LYS A 167 1.17 -22.86 -5.77
N ASP A 168 2.08 -22.16 -6.46
CA ASP A 168 2.86 -22.70 -7.57
C ASP A 168 4.38 -22.58 -7.38
N GLY A 169 4.89 -22.30 -6.19
CA GLY A 169 6.36 -22.14 -5.96
C GLY A 169 6.98 -20.91 -6.62
N LYS A 170 6.17 -19.99 -7.14
CA LYS A 170 6.65 -18.79 -7.86
C LYS A 170 7.33 -17.78 -6.95
N MET A 171 7.12 -17.84 -5.64
CA MET A 171 7.73 -16.92 -4.68
C MET A 171 9.26 -16.98 -4.70
N VAL A 172 9.84 -18.18 -4.87
CA VAL A 172 11.31 -18.34 -4.96
C VAL A 172 11.85 -17.60 -6.18
N GLU A 173 11.18 -17.68 -7.32
CA GLU A 173 11.59 -16.98 -8.54
C GLU A 173 11.41 -15.46 -8.39
N PHE A 174 10.33 -15.00 -7.78
CA PHE A 174 10.13 -13.58 -7.46
C PHE A 174 11.22 -13.06 -6.52
N MET A 175 11.57 -13.80 -5.47
CA MET A 175 12.65 -13.45 -4.56
C MET A 175 13.99 -13.34 -5.27
N LYS A 176 14.31 -14.28 -6.18
CA LYS A 176 15.53 -14.23 -6.98
C LYS A 176 15.57 -12.97 -7.84
N ARG A 177 14.53 -12.71 -8.62
CA ARG A 177 14.41 -11.51 -9.47
C ARG A 177 14.43 -10.21 -8.67
N PHE A 178 13.82 -10.22 -7.49
CA PHE A 178 13.83 -9.07 -6.59
C PHE A 178 15.26 -8.78 -6.10
N LYS A 179 16.00 -9.80 -5.68
CA LYS A 179 17.42 -9.67 -5.27
C LYS A 179 18.29 -9.11 -6.39
N GLU A 180 18.12 -9.62 -7.62
CA GLU A 180 18.87 -9.14 -8.79
C GLU A 180 18.55 -7.68 -9.11
N LYS A 181 17.32 -7.22 -8.87
CA LYS A 181 16.86 -5.87 -9.20
C LYS A 181 17.16 -4.84 -8.12
N PHE A 182 17.19 -5.25 -6.87
CA PHE A 182 17.35 -4.39 -5.69
C PHE A 182 18.37 -4.99 -4.72
N PRO A 183 19.65 -5.16 -5.13
CA PRO A 183 20.68 -5.77 -4.29
C PRO A 183 20.89 -4.98 -2.99
N GLU A 184 20.75 -3.66 -3.05
CA GLU A 184 20.93 -2.75 -1.92
C GLU A 184 19.97 -3.03 -0.75
N ILE A 185 18.78 -3.61 -1.00
CA ILE A 185 17.82 -3.93 0.06
C ILE A 185 18.31 -5.11 0.90
N PHE A 186 19.15 -5.99 0.33
CA PHE A 186 19.66 -7.18 1.01
C PHE A 186 20.95 -6.95 1.79
N GLU A 187 21.65 -5.84 1.56
CA GLU A 187 22.85 -5.49 2.33
C GLU A 187 22.51 -5.07 3.78
N TRP A 188 21.23 -4.78 4.07
CA TRP A 188 20.74 -4.30 5.37
C TRP A 188 19.88 -5.32 6.14
N LEU A 189 19.70 -6.55 5.63
CA LEU A 189 18.93 -7.63 6.24
C LEU A 189 19.80 -8.72 6.84
#